data_a3a52ea1c8698a2ce8f0471fe5e7cb9e
#
_entry.id   a3a52ea1c8698a2ce8f0471fe5e7cb9e
#
_cell.length_a   1.000
_cell.length_b   1.000
_cell.length_c   1.000
_cell.angle_alpha   90.00
_cell.angle_beta   90.00
_cell.angle_gamma   90.00
#
_symmetry.space_group_name_H-M   'P 1'
#
loop_
_entity.id
_entity.type
_entity.pdbx_description
1 polymer ?
#
loop_
_entity_poly.entity_id
_entity_poly.type
_entity_poly.pdbx_seq_one_letter_code
_entity_poly.pdbx_strand_id
1 'polypeptide(L)'
;MKLKMYAMLICLALAGSTAYAQQNVIKINILAPIVKTFNVQYERALNDQSSLQLGFFYTGYSTGDSKFSGFGITPEYRFYLSETAAPQGVYIAPFVRYQSFTIEDDVADAEADFTAFGGGVILGKQWIFKEKVALDIFLGPAYYSGNVDVKSGNEDDLETGAFDGFGLRAGVCFGFRF
;
A
#
# COMPACT_ATOMS: atom_id res chain seq x y z
N MET A 1 -25.69 -6.84 10.63
CA MET A 1 -26.39 -5.88 9.76
C MET A 1 -25.61 -4.59 9.54
N LYS A 2 -25.06 -3.94 10.57
CA LYS A 2 -24.35 -2.63 10.44
C LYS A 2 -23.12 -2.67 9.51
N LEU A 3 -22.29 -3.73 9.55
CA LEU A 3 -21.10 -3.85 8.70
C LEU A 3 -21.46 -3.94 7.19
N LYS A 4 -22.49 -4.66 6.82
CA LYS A 4 -22.97 -4.74 5.43
C LYS A 4 -23.53 -3.40 4.92
N MET A 5 -24.13 -2.62 5.80
CA MET A 5 -24.65 -1.28 5.50
C MET A 5 -23.51 -0.28 5.27
N TYR A 6 -22.43 -0.31 6.07
CA TYR A 6 -21.25 0.53 5.84
C TYR A 6 -20.50 0.14 4.57
N ALA A 7 -20.37 -1.14 4.28
CA ALA A 7 -19.78 -1.60 3.01
C ALA A 7 -20.58 -1.13 1.79
N MET A 8 -21.91 -1.16 1.87
CA MET A 8 -22.79 -0.68 0.81
C MET A 8 -22.75 0.85 0.65
N LEU A 9 -22.64 1.61 1.76
CA LEU A 9 -22.44 3.07 1.71
C LEU A 9 -21.10 3.46 1.09
N ILE A 10 -20.03 2.72 1.40
CA ILE A 10 -18.70 2.92 0.77
C ILE A 10 -18.77 2.60 -0.72
N CYS A 11 -19.43 1.52 -1.14
CA CYS A 11 -19.62 1.20 -2.56
C CYS A 11 -20.48 2.26 -3.29
N LEU A 12 -21.53 2.80 -2.65
CA LEU A 12 -22.33 3.88 -3.24
C LEU A 12 -21.54 5.20 -3.35
N ALA A 13 -20.71 5.53 -2.37
CA ALA A 13 -19.85 6.71 -2.43
C ALA A 13 -18.81 6.62 -3.57
N LEU A 14 -18.33 5.40 -3.87
CA LEU A 14 -17.43 5.13 -4.99
C LEU A 14 -18.13 5.16 -6.37
N ALA A 15 -19.44 4.86 -6.42
CA ALA A 15 -20.23 4.84 -7.67
C ALA A 15 -20.79 6.20 -8.11
N GLY A 16 -20.77 7.20 -7.24
CA GLY A 16 -21.55 8.44 -7.36
C GLY A 16 -20.97 9.59 -8.20
N SER A 17 -20.02 9.36 -9.13
CA SER A 17 -19.45 10.49 -9.90
C SER A 17 -19.14 10.12 -11.35
N THR A 18 -20.17 10.12 -12.18
CA THR A 18 -20.10 9.82 -13.62
C THR A 18 -19.89 11.05 -14.52
N ALA A 19 -19.28 12.14 -14.04
CA ALA A 19 -19.19 13.39 -14.82
C ALA A 19 -17.78 13.82 -15.25
N TYR A 20 -16.71 13.13 -14.82
CA TYR A 20 -15.35 13.45 -15.25
C TYR A 20 -14.72 12.23 -15.89
N ALA A 21 -14.58 12.25 -17.20
CA ALA A 21 -13.95 11.18 -17.96
C ALA A 21 -12.49 10.96 -17.49
N GLN A 22 -12.14 9.70 -17.18
CA GLN A 22 -10.77 9.23 -16.98
C GLN A 22 -10.01 9.82 -15.77
N GLN A 23 -10.62 9.81 -14.59
CA GLN A 23 -9.95 10.27 -13.36
C GLN A 23 -9.47 9.13 -12.45
N ASN A 24 -9.60 7.90 -12.88
CA ASN A 24 -9.22 6.74 -12.09
C ASN A 24 -8.00 6.05 -12.71
N VAL A 25 -7.10 5.55 -11.85
CA VAL A 25 -5.94 4.77 -12.27
C VAL A 25 -5.83 3.53 -11.39
N ILE A 26 -5.73 2.37 -12.03
CA ILE A 26 -5.34 1.14 -11.34
C ILE A 26 -3.89 0.80 -11.71
N LYS A 27 -3.07 0.47 -10.71
CA LYS A 27 -1.62 0.26 -10.88
C LYS A 27 -1.16 -0.97 -10.11
N ILE A 28 -0.13 -1.61 -10.63
CA ILE A 28 0.64 -2.63 -9.93
C ILE A 28 2.09 -2.15 -9.75
N ASN A 29 2.68 -2.46 -8.61
CA ASN A 29 4.11 -2.19 -8.41
C ASN A 29 4.92 -3.33 -9.02
N ILE A 30 5.65 -3.01 -10.10
CA ILE A 30 6.40 -4.01 -10.87
C ILE A 30 7.69 -4.48 -10.17
N LEU A 31 8.14 -3.78 -9.12
CA LEU A 31 9.26 -4.19 -8.29
C LEU A 31 8.84 -5.10 -7.13
N ALA A 32 7.57 -5.09 -6.74
CA ALA A 32 7.09 -5.87 -5.61
C ALA A 32 7.31 -7.40 -5.75
N PRO A 33 7.19 -8.01 -6.94
CA PRO A 33 7.48 -9.44 -7.13
C PRO A 33 8.92 -9.85 -6.80
N ILE A 34 9.89 -8.93 -6.89
CA ILE A 34 11.30 -9.20 -6.53
C ILE A 34 11.41 -9.62 -5.05
N VAL A 35 10.54 -9.06 -4.21
CA VAL A 35 10.43 -9.40 -2.78
C VAL A 35 9.22 -10.27 -2.48
N LYS A 36 8.80 -11.09 -3.45
CA LYS A 36 7.69 -12.05 -3.35
C LYS A 36 6.37 -11.42 -2.87
N THR A 37 6.13 -10.17 -3.24
CA THR A 37 4.97 -9.39 -2.83
C THR A 37 4.11 -9.06 -4.06
N PHE A 38 2.81 -9.22 -3.93
CA PHE A 38 1.83 -8.64 -4.85
C PHE A 38 1.41 -7.27 -4.30
N ASN A 39 1.40 -6.24 -5.14
CA ASN A 39 0.98 -4.90 -4.72
C ASN A 39 0.14 -4.26 -5.82
N VAL A 40 -1.07 -3.84 -5.46
CA VAL A 40 -2.02 -3.15 -6.33
C VAL A 40 -2.43 -1.84 -5.69
N GLN A 41 -2.70 -0.84 -6.52
CA GLN A 41 -3.08 0.51 -6.08
C GLN A 41 -4.21 1.00 -6.96
N TYR A 42 -5.20 1.62 -6.33
CA TYR A 42 -6.27 2.34 -6.99
C TYR A 42 -6.19 3.81 -6.60
N GLU A 43 -6.16 4.67 -7.60
CA GLU A 43 -6.09 6.12 -7.44
C GLU A 43 -7.27 6.77 -8.12
N ARG A 44 -7.83 7.79 -7.46
CA ARG A 44 -8.90 8.63 -7.99
C ARG A 44 -8.54 10.09 -7.83
N ALA A 45 -8.54 10.84 -8.92
CA ALA A 45 -8.44 12.29 -8.87
C ALA A 45 -9.71 12.88 -8.23
N LEU A 46 -9.52 13.79 -7.28
CA LEU A 46 -10.59 14.49 -6.58
C LEU A 46 -10.85 15.87 -7.23
N ASN A 47 -9.79 16.47 -7.72
CA ASN A 47 -9.78 17.72 -8.48
C ASN A 47 -8.50 17.80 -9.32
N ASP A 48 -8.26 18.92 -9.99
CA ASP A 48 -7.11 19.10 -10.89
C ASP A 48 -5.74 19.02 -10.17
N GLN A 49 -5.70 19.18 -8.85
CA GLN A 49 -4.46 19.25 -8.08
C GLN A 49 -4.32 18.14 -7.04
N SER A 50 -5.33 17.29 -6.85
CA SER A 50 -5.27 16.26 -5.82
C SER A 50 -5.94 14.96 -6.21
N SER A 51 -5.43 13.86 -5.63
CA SER A 51 -6.03 12.54 -5.71
C SER A 51 -5.97 11.80 -4.38
N LEU A 52 -6.82 10.81 -4.25
CA LEU A 52 -6.79 9.81 -3.19
C LEU A 52 -6.37 8.47 -3.78
N GLN A 53 -5.40 7.83 -3.19
CA GLN A 53 -4.95 6.50 -3.56
C GLN A 53 -5.12 5.52 -2.40
N LEU A 54 -5.57 4.31 -2.71
CA LEU A 54 -5.59 3.18 -1.80
C LEU A 54 -4.69 2.08 -2.36
N GLY A 55 -3.65 1.75 -1.62
CA GLY A 55 -2.76 0.64 -1.93
C GLY A 55 -3.08 -0.58 -1.08
N PHE A 56 -2.95 -1.76 -1.68
CA PHE A 56 -3.01 -3.05 -1.01
C PHE A 56 -1.79 -3.86 -1.41
N PHE A 57 -1.17 -4.55 -0.46
CA PHE A 57 -0.16 -5.55 -0.75
C PHE A 57 -0.45 -6.85 -0.01
N TYR A 58 0.03 -7.95 -0.60
CA TYR A 58 0.07 -9.25 0.01
C TYR A 58 1.43 -9.88 -0.29
N THR A 59 2.05 -10.44 0.72
CA THR A 59 3.30 -11.19 0.61
C THR A 59 3.12 -12.59 1.19
N GLY A 60 3.78 -13.58 0.62
CA GLY A 60 3.72 -14.94 1.11
C GLY A 60 4.82 -15.77 0.48
N TYR A 61 5.62 -16.41 1.33
CA TYR A 61 6.63 -17.37 0.89
C TYR A 61 6.95 -18.37 1.99
N SER A 62 7.43 -19.53 1.57
CA SER A 62 7.93 -20.56 2.47
C SER A 62 9.40 -20.84 2.14
N THR A 63 10.21 -21.07 3.18
CA THR A 63 11.61 -21.42 3.02
C THR A 63 11.92 -22.51 4.06
N GLY A 64 12.11 -23.77 3.59
CA GLY A 64 12.20 -24.93 4.48
C GLY A 64 10.89 -25.10 5.26
N ASP A 65 11.04 -25.19 6.58
CA ASP A 65 9.93 -25.41 7.51
C ASP A 65 9.31 -24.09 8.03
N SER A 66 9.85 -22.92 7.60
CA SER A 66 9.34 -21.61 8.00
C SER A 66 8.44 -21.00 6.92
N LYS A 67 7.30 -20.46 7.32
CA LYS A 67 6.34 -19.77 6.48
C LYS A 67 6.23 -18.31 6.93
N PHE A 68 6.25 -17.42 5.94
CA PHE A 68 6.03 -15.98 6.13
C PHE A 68 4.87 -15.53 5.25
N SER A 69 3.91 -14.87 5.84
CA SER A 69 2.80 -14.26 5.11
C SER A 69 2.42 -12.91 5.70
N GLY A 70 1.79 -12.05 4.91
CA GLY A 70 1.33 -10.79 5.41
C GLY A 70 0.59 -9.96 4.37
N PHE A 71 -0.09 -8.95 4.86
CA PHE A 71 -0.79 -7.99 4.03
C PHE A 71 -0.69 -6.58 4.62
N GLY A 72 -0.99 -5.60 3.79
CA GLY A 72 -1.12 -4.23 4.27
C GLY A 72 -1.97 -3.37 3.37
N ILE A 73 -2.52 -2.32 3.99
CA ILE A 73 -3.37 -1.32 3.37
C ILE A 73 -2.72 0.06 3.55
N THR A 74 -2.69 0.85 2.49
CA THR A 74 -2.02 2.15 2.47
C THR A 74 -2.91 3.19 1.81
N PRO A 75 -3.73 3.93 2.56
CA PRO A 75 -4.32 5.17 2.07
C PRO A 75 -3.26 6.26 1.94
N GLU A 76 -3.37 7.05 0.87
CA GLU A 76 -2.40 8.06 0.46
C GLU A 76 -3.14 9.22 -0.19
N TYR A 77 -2.86 10.44 0.25
CA TYR A 77 -3.39 11.66 -0.35
C TYR A 77 -2.28 12.35 -1.15
N ARG A 78 -2.51 12.58 -2.45
CA ARG A 78 -1.53 13.14 -3.38
C ARG A 78 -1.86 14.58 -3.71
N PHE A 79 -0.88 15.45 -3.55
CA PHE A 79 -0.90 16.84 -4.02
C PHE A 79 -0.02 16.94 -5.26
N TYR A 80 -0.62 17.19 -6.41
CA TYR A 80 0.07 17.39 -7.66
C TYR A 80 0.59 18.81 -7.77
N LEU A 81 1.88 18.95 -8.00
CA LEU A 81 2.61 20.23 -8.04
C LEU A 81 2.79 20.76 -9.46
N SER A 82 2.38 19.97 -10.47
CA SER A 82 2.49 20.30 -11.88
C SER A 82 1.25 21.06 -12.36
N GLU A 83 1.39 21.81 -13.44
CA GLU A 83 0.28 22.48 -14.11
C GLU A 83 -0.69 21.50 -14.83
N THR A 84 -0.26 20.25 -15.02
CA THR A 84 -1.10 19.19 -15.58
C THR A 84 -2.12 18.73 -14.54
N ALA A 85 -3.37 18.52 -15.00
CA ALA A 85 -4.42 18.03 -14.10
C ALA A 85 -4.09 16.64 -13.53
N ALA A 86 -4.44 16.42 -12.26
CA ALA A 86 -4.34 15.12 -11.60
C ALA A 86 -5.12 14.04 -12.40
N PRO A 87 -4.65 12.82 -12.42
CA PRO A 87 -3.53 12.23 -11.68
C PRO A 87 -2.22 12.19 -12.50
N GLN A 88 -1.75 13.29 -13.01
CA GLN A 88 -0.51 13.37 -13.81
C GLN A 88 0.41 14.46 -13.27
N GLY A 89 1.73 14.20 -13.26
CA GLY A 89 2.75 15.18 -12.87
C GLY A 89 3.55 14.77 -11.64
N VAL A 90 4.34 15.72 -11.14
CA VAL A 90 5.08 15.59 -9.88
C VAL A 90 4.11 15.78 -8.71
N TYR A 91 4.23 14.96 -7.68
CA TYR A 91 3.38 15.04 -6.51
C TYR A 91 4.15 14.82 -5.21
N ILE A 92 3.63 15.36 -4.13
CA ILE A 92 3.98 15.02 -2.75
C ILE A 92 2.77 14.35 -2.12
N ALA A 93 2.99 13.29 -1.33
CA ALA A 93 1.89 12.55 -0.75
C ALA A 93 2.19 12.05 0.67
N PRO A 94 1.51 12.57 1.68
CA PRO A 94 1.38 11.91 2.96
C PRO A 94 0.60 10.61 2.81
N PHE A 95 1.01 9.60 3.57
CA PHE A 95 0.33 8.32 3.64
C PHE A 95 0.32 7.77 5.06
N VAL A 96 -0.62 6.90 5.32
CA VAL A 96 -0.60 6.00 6.47
C VAL A 96 -0.63 4.55 5.98
N ARG A 97 -0.11 3.62 6.78
CA ARG A 97 -0.09 2.21 6.45
C ARG A 97 -0.40 1.37 7.67
N TYR A 98 -1.31 0.45 7.50
CA TYR A 98 -1.50 -0.68 8.39
C TYR A 98 -0.96 -1.93 7.72
N GLN A 99 -0.23 -2.75 8.46
CA GLN A 99 0.31 -4.02 7.96
C GLN A 99 0.30 -5.07 9.06
N SER A 100 0.06 -6.31 8.65
CA SER A 100 0.06 -7.48 9.52
C SER A 100 0.82 -8.60 8.84
N PHE A 101 1.71 -9.25 9.58
CA PHE A 101 2.51 -10.37 9.13
C PHE A 101 2.38 -11.50 10.13
N THR A 102 2.43 -12.74 9.63
CA THR A 102 2.47 -13.96 10.41
C THR A 102 3.73 -14.74 10.03
N ILE A 103 4.46 -15.17 11.03
CA ILE A 103 5.62 -16.04 10.89
C ILE A 103 5.27 -17.36 11.58
N GLU A 104 5.38 -18.47 10.86
CA GLU A 104 5.18 -19.83 11.37
C GLU A 104 6.47 -20.62 11.17
N ASP A 105 6.89 -21.36 12.19
CA ASP A 105 8.01 -22.30 12.12
C ASP A 105 7.52 -23.69 12.53
N ASP A 106 7.41 -24.60 11.55
CA ASP A 106 6.87 -25.94 11.73
C ASP A 106 7.79 -26.85 12.59
N VAL A 107 9.11 -26.54 12.73
CA VAL A 107 10.07 -27.31 13.55
C VAL A 107 10.04 -26.89 15.00
N ALA A 108 9.98 -25.58 15.24
CA ALA A 108 9.94 -25.01 16.58
C ALA A 108 8.54 -25.00 17.20
N ASP A 109 7.50 -25.36 16.44
CA ASP A 109 6.08 -25.20 16.81
C ASP A 109 5.80 -23.78 17.32
N ALA A 110 6.41 -22.80 16.63
CA ALA A 110 6.36 -21.39 16.99
C ALA A 110 5.54 -20.59 15.98
N GLU A 111 4.65 -19.74 16.47
CA GLU A 111 3.85 -18.82 15.69
C GLU A 111 3.88 -17.42 16.32
N ALA A 112 4.17 -16.41 15.50
CA ALA A 112 4.14 -15.03 15.94
C ALA A 112 3.40 -14.16 14.90
N ASP A 113 2.51 -13.31 15.40
CA ASP A 113 1.86 -12.26 14.63
C ASP A 113 2.55 -10.93 14.91
N PHE A 114 2.87 -10.25 13.85
CA PHE A 114 3.41 -8.91 13.88
C PHE A 114 2.41 -7.93 13.24
N THR A 115 2.04 -6.89 13.97
CA THR A 115 1.14 -5.84 13.49
C THR A 115 1.83 -4.50 13.62
N ALA A 116 1.87 -3.72 12.53
CA ALA A 116 2.44 -2.38 12.55
C ALA A 116 1.50 -1.35 11.92
N PHE A 117 1.52 -0.17 12.50
CA PHE A 117 0.93 1.04 11.96
C PHE A 117 2.03 2.07 11.75
N GLY A 118 1.97 2.77 10.63
CA GLY A 118 2.97 3.78 10.34
C GLY A 118 2.50 4.75 9.28
N GLY A 119 3.40 5.62 8.89
CA GLY A 119 3.13 6.61 7.87
C GLY A 119 4.37 7.37 7.46
N GLY A 120 4.21 8.26 6.52
CA GLY A 120 5.31 9.05 6.01
C GLY A 120 4.86 9.98 4.90
N VAL A 121 5.84 10.49 4.18
CA VAL A 121 5.62 11.36 3.03
C VAL A 121 6.47 10.86 1.88
N ILE A 122 5.87 10.72 0.71
CA ILE A 122 6.59 10.37 -0.52
C ILE A 122 6.58 11.53 -1.49
N LEU A 123 7.63 11.63 -2.28
CA LEU A 123 7.72 12.43 -3.49
C LEU A 123 7.68 11.48 -4.67
N GLY A 124 6.89 11.81 -5.68
CA GLY A 124 6.78 10.97 -6.87
C GLY A 124 6.45 11.74 -8.13
N LYS A 125 6.49 11.02 -9.23
CA LYS A 125 6.04 11.53 -10.52
C LYS A 125 5.27 10.46 -11.27
N GLN A 126 4.07 10.83 -11.71
CA GLN A 126 3.19 10.00 -12.52
C GLN A 126 3.10 10.55 -13.93
N TRP A 127 3.36 9.71 -14.91
CA TRP A 127 3.18 9.98 -16.33
C TRP A 127 1.96 9.23 -16.83
N ILE A 128 1.18 9.88 -17.68
CA ILE A 128 0.08 9.25 -18.39
C ILE A 128 0.39 9.31 -19.90
N PHE A 129 0.55 8.16 -20.51
CA PHE A 129 0.83 8.01 -21.94
C PHE A 129 -0.45 7.69 -22.70
N LYS A 130 -0.69 8.43 -23.79
CA LYS A 130 -1.86 8.24 -24.66
C LYS A 130 -3.19 8.19 -23.88
N GLU A 131 -3.25 8.96 -22.78
CA GLU A 131 -4.40 9.07 -21.89
C GLU A 131 -4.85 7.76 -21.21
N LYS A 132 -4.10 6.69 -21.35
CA LYS A 132 -4.48 5.35 -20.86
C LYS A 132 -3.45 4.69 -19.97
N VAL A 133 -2.17 4.78 -20.29
CA VAL A 133 -1.11 4.03 -19.61
C VAL A 133 -0.44 4.91 -18.57
N ALA A 134 -0.41 4.47 -17.33
CA ALA A 134 0.24 5.15 -16.22
C ALA A 134 1.58 4.51 -15.88
N LEU A 135 2.61 5.35 -15.68
CA LEU A 135 3.87 4.99 -15.04
C LEU A 135 4.05 5.92 -13.84
N ASP A 136 4.27 5.37 -12.66
CA ASP A 136 4.38 6.11 -11.41
C ASP A 136 5.66 5.66 -10.68
N ILE A 137 6.53 6.61 -10.36
CA ILE A 137 7.78 6.37 -9.62
C ILE A 137 7.76 7.25 -8.39
N PHE A 138 8.02 6.65 -7.23
CA PHE A 138 8.00 7.38 -5.96
C PHE A 138 9.05 6.88 -4.98
N LEU A 139 9.42 7.78 -4.07
CA LEU A 139 10.36 7.52 -2.98
C LEU A 139 10.04 8.45 -1.80
N GLY A 140 10.19 7.97 -0.58
CA GLY A 140 10.11 8.81 0.61
C GLY A 140 10.31 8.07 1.92
N PRO A 141 10.57 8.82 3.01
CA PRO A 141 10.72 8.27 4.34
C PRO A 141 9.38 7.81 4.92
N ALA A 142 9.48 6.80 5.76
CA ALA A 142 8.38 6.27 6.54
C ALA A 142 8.86 5.98 7.97
N TYR A 143 7.93 6.03 8.90
CA TYR A 143 8.13 5.55 10.26
C TYR A 143 7.01 4.57 10.61
N TYR A 144 7.38 3.46 11.19
CA TYR A 144 6.45 2.41 11.62
C TYR A 144 6.63 2.14 13.09
N SER A 145 5.54 1.88 13.78
CA SER A 145 5.52 1.33 15.14
C SER A 145 4.65 0.08 15.16
N GLY A 146 5.19 -0.98 15.69
CA GLY A 146 4.56 -2.29 15.67
C GLY A 146 4.53 -2.95 17.04
N ASN A 147 3.65 -3.94 17.15
CA ASN A 147 3.57 -4.86 18.27
C ASN A 147 3.76 -6.29 17.75
N VAL A 148 4.42 -7.10 18.56
CA VAL A 148 4.59 -8.54 18.32
C VAL A 148 3.73 -9.28 19.32
N ASP A 149 2.88 -10.17 18.83
CA ASP A 149 2.10 -11.09 19.65
C ASP A 149 2.63 -12.52 19.39
N VAL A 150 3.41 -13.06 20.33
CA VAL A 150 3.91 -14.44 20.27
C VAL A 150 2.80 -15.38 20.73
N LYS A 151 2.34 -16.26 19.87
CA LYS A 151 1.29 -17.25 20.18
C LYS A 151 1.86 -18.54 20.74
N SER A 152 3.04 -18.95 20.25
CA SER A 152 3.78 -20.12 20.74
C SER A 152 5.28 -19.92 20.56
N GLY A 153 6.11 -20.45 21.48
CA GLY A 153 7.58 -20.28 21.50
C GLY A 153 8.07 -19.24 22.51
N ASN A 154 9.37 -18.92 22.51
CA ASN A 154 9.99 -17.93 23.39
C ASN A 154 10.14 -16.59 22.69
N GLU A 155 9.76 -15.50 23.37
CA GLU A 155 9.89 -14.11 22.87
C GLU A 155 11.34 -13.71 22.57
N ASP A 156 12.31 -14.28 23.25
CA ASP A 156 13.73 -13.92 23.14
C ASP A 156 14.38 -14.34 21.80
N ASP A 157 13.75 -15.23 21.04
CA ASP A 157 14.26 -15.74 19.76
C ASP A 157 13.81 -14.92 18.53
N LEU A 158 12.96 -13.91 18.72
CA LEU A 158 12.41 -13.11 17.64
C LEU A 158 13.07 -11.72 17.59
N GLU A 159 13.85 -11.44 16.53
CA GLU A 159 14.34 -10.09 16.24
C GLU A 159 13.19 -9.17 15.86
N THR A 160 12.58 -8.52 16.84
CA THR A 160 11.40 -7.64 16.69
C THR A 160 11.70 -6.30 16.01
N GLY A 161 12.99 -5.93 15.90
CA GLY A 161 13.42 -4.62 15.38
C GLY A 161 13.30 -4.42 13.88
N ALA A 162 13.02 -5.46 13.10
CA ALA A 162 13.03 -5.36 11.63
C ALA A 162 11.84 -4.57 11.04
N PHE A 163 10.77 -4.38 11.81
CA PHE A 163 9.52 -3.77 11.34
C PHE A 163 9.12 -2.51 12.12
N ASP A 164 9.91 -2.11 13.10
CA ASP A 164 9.72 -0.89 13.88
C ASP A 164 10.81 0.12 13.56
N GLY A 165 10.46 1.41 13.51
CA GLY A 165 11.39 2.50 13.28
C GLY A 165 11.31 3.14 11.88
N PHE A 166 12.42 3.75 11.49
CA PHE A 166 12.54 4.45 10.22
C PHE A 166 12.76 3.49 9.06
N GLY A 167 12.01 3.70 7.99
CA GLY A 167 12.11 2.97 6.74
C GLY A 167 12.06 3.87 5.51
N LEU A 168 12.30 3.28 4.36
CA LEU A 168 12.18 3.92 3.07
C LEU A 168 11.07 3.23 2.28
N ARG A 169 10.12 4.03 1.79
CA ARG A 169 9.09 3.55 0.87
C ARG A 169 9.41 4.00 -0.54
N ALA A 170 9.58 3.05 -1.45
CA ALA A 170 9.85 3.28 -2.86
C ALA A 170 9.01 2.38 -3.75
N GLY A 171 8.78 2.78 -4.99
CA GLY A 171 8.08 1.94 -5.96
C GLY A 171 8.18 2.45 -7.38
N VAL A 172 8.02 1.49 -8.30
CA VAL A 172 7.78 1.73 -9.72
C VAL A 172 6.50 1.01 -10.09
N CYS A 173 5.46 1.77 -10.42
CA CYS A 173 4.14 1.22 -10.69
C CYS A 173 3.75 1.45 -12.14
N PHE A 174 3.12 0.45 -12.71
CA PHE A 174 2.56 0.48 -14.05
C PHE A 174 1.07 0.18 -14.01
N GLY A 175 0.28 0.91 -14.81
CA GLY A 175 -1.17 0.76 -14.72
C GLY A 175 -1.95 1.40 -15.86
N PHE A 176 -3.26 1.46 -15.65
CA PHE A 176 -4.20 2.00 -16.62
C PHE A 176 -5.10 3.05 -16.00
N ARG A 177 -5.32 4.12 -16.76
CA ARG A 177 -6.27 5.20 -16.49
C ARG A 177 -7.60 4.93 -17.21
N PHE A 178 -8.72 5.14 -16.51
CA PHE A 178 -10.09 4.93 -17.02
C PHE A 178 -11.10 5.86 -16.37
#